data_46806dadf8f1e84a0426239efded9fe0
#
_entry.id   46806dadf8f1e84a0426239efded9fe0
#
_cell.length_a   1.000
_cell.length_b   1.000
_cell.length_c   1.000
_cell.angle_alpha   90.00
_cell.angle_beta   90.00
_cell.angle_gamma   90.00
#
_symmetry.space_group_name_H-M   'P 1'
#
loop_
_entity.id
_entity.type
_entity.pdbx_description
1 polymer ?
#
loop_
_entity_poly.entity_id
_entity_poly.type
_entity_poly.pdbx_seq_one_letter_code
_entity_poly.pdbx_strand_id
1 'polypeptide(L)'
;MLLLAATPAANGQEMENRRVVVESEADELPTAYGAPPDMSHGRISTLTKSYVLSPFSFELEAGYEGAVFRHGLPSQLFRQEIEMGLPARFTVGVQNQVDHFAGDTRESGFTIEGRYALVNWNKLPLNPAISAEYRFGLSNGSSDSGELALLISHDFPHLIEWAMNIFVAREFGGRQSTSAGFAQSIEVPVLLPEEKLEVGLEMQYRSGGETTGREGTTKGVAIGPTLAWRPTKKVRFDLSPLIGCTDHTPALQVFAVFSLSFGGPVAGDVEIPASARGH
;
A
#
# COMPACT_ATOMS: atom_id res chain seq x y z
N MET A 1 -33.65 67.11 -5.94
CA MET A 1 -33.99 66.29 -4.79
C MET A 1 -33.72 64.83 -5.20
N LEU A 2 -32.51 64.38 -5.00
CA LEU A 2 -32.05 63.07 -5.40
C LEU A 2 -32.09 62.20 -4.14
N LEU A 3 -32.93 61.13 -4.16
CA LEU A 3 -32.90 60.08 -3.14
C LEU A 3 -31.85 59.07 -3.56
N LEU A 4 -30.76 59.00 -2.84
CA LEU A 4 -29.88 57.84 -2.87
C LEU A 4 -30.50 56.78 -1.97
N ALA A 5 -30.98 55.71 -2.55
CA ALA A 5 -31.31 54.48 -1.85
C ALA A 5 -30.02 53.68 -1.63
N ALA A 6 -29.63 53.56 -0.36
CA ALA A 6 -28.57 52.65 0.03
C ALA A 6 -29.06 51.20 -0.12
N THR A 7 -28.46 50.45 -0.98
CA THR A 7 -28.62 48.99 -1.06
C THR A 7 -27.91 48.37 0.13
N PRO A 8 -28.53 47.48 0.88
CA PRO A 8 -27.88 46.76 1.95
C PRO A 8 -26.89 45.74 1.36
N ALA A 9 -25.74 45.65 1.97
CA ALA A 9 -24.75 44.65 1.70
C ALA A 9 -25.27 43.25 2.08
N ALA A 10 -25.83 42.57 1.12
CA ALA A 10 -26.33 41.19 1.25
C ALA A 10 -25.41 40.15 0.60
N ASN A 11 -24.16 40.51 0.29
CA ASN A 11 -23.29 39.63 -0.47
C ASN A 11 -22.23 38.86 0.36
N GLY A 12 -22.25 39.00 1.70
CA GLY A 12 -21.31 38.26 2.56
C GLY A 12 -21.79 36.87 2.98
N GLN A 13 -23.12 36.69 3.06
CA GLN A 13 -23.67 35.39 3.51
C GLN A 13 -23.86 34.36 2.40
N GLU A 14 -24.02 34.78 1.17
CA GLU A 14 -24.13 33.81 0.05
C GLU A 14 -22.80 33.17 -0.35
N MET A 15 -21.67 33.84 -0.07
CA MET A 15 -20.37 33.22 -0.34
C MET A 15 -19.93 32.22 0.74
N GLU A 16 -20.40 32.37 1.97
CA GLU A 16 -20.10 31.42 3.04
C GLU A 16 -20.90 30.13 2.88
N ASN A 17 -22.15 30.24 2.41
CA ASN A 17 -22.95 29.05 2.10
C ASN A 17 -22.49 28.28 0.85
N ARG A 18 -21.77 28.89 -0.06
CA ARG A 18 -21.21 28.19 -1.21
C ARG A 18 -19.95 27.36 -0.87
N ARG A 19 -19.26 27.67 0.19
CA ARG A 19 -18.12 26.88 0.65
C ARG A 19 -18.50 25.57 1.34
N VAL A 20 -19.71 25.50 1.89
CA VAL A 20 -20.18 24.29 2.60
C VAL A 20 -20.71 23.22 1.65
N VAL A 21 -21.03 23.58 0.40
CA VAL A 21 -21.61 22.65 -0.58
C VAL A 21 -20.54 21.88 -1.40
N VAL A 22 -19.28 22.25 -1.28
CA VAL A 22 -18.18 21.53 -1.95
C VAL A 22 -17.58 20.43 -1.10
N GLU A 23 -17.98 20.30 0.15
CA GLU A 23 -17.70 19.13 1.00
C GLU A 23 -18.70 18.00 0.78
N SER A 24 -19.30 17.97 -0.37
CA SER A 24 -20.14 16.87 -0.68
C SER A 24 -19.31 15.73 -1.16
N GLU A 25 -19.62 14.61 -0.78
CA GLU A 25 -19.20 13.34 -1.35
C GLU A 25 -17.75 12.93 -1.12
N ALA A 26 -17.19 13.26 -0.01
CA ALA A 26 -16.48 12.25 0.69
C ALA A 26 -17.52 11.20 1.15
N ASP A 27 -18.12 10.51 0.23
CA ASP A 27 -18.88 9.28 0.51
C ASP A 27 -17.95 8.15 1.00
N GLU A 28 -16.75 8.49 1.31
CA GLU A 28 -15.80 7.61 1.95
C GLU A 28 -15.90 7.86 3.44
N LEU A 29 -16.64 7.00 4.09
CA LEU A 29 -16.68 6.96 5.55
C LEU A 29 -15.25 6.78 6.05
N PRO A 30 -14.84 7.56 7.07
CA PRO A 30 -13.57 7.31 7.72
C PRO A 30 -13.53 5.84 8.13
N THR A 31 -12.41 5.18 7.94
CA THR A 31 -12.26 3.80 8.37
C THR A 31 -12.56 3.71 9.86
N ALA A 32 -13.03 2.56 10.36
CA ALA A 32 -13.30 2.38 11.79
C ALA A 32 -12.09 2.67 12.68
N TYR A 33 -10.91 2.78 12.10
CA TYR A 33 -9.64 3.09 12.78
C TYR A 33 -9.16 4.51 12.52
N GLY A 34 -9.95 5.34 11.84
CA GLY A 34 -9.68 6.75 11.58
C GLY A 34 -8.69 7.00 10.45
N ALA A 35 -8.31 5.99 9.68
CA ALA A 35 -7.56 6.22 8.45
C ALA A 35 -8.37 7.07 7.48
N PRO A 36 -7.75 7.97 6.72
CA PRO A 36 -8.47 8.79 5.76
C PRO A 36 -9.09 7.92 4.65
N PRO A 37 -10.21 8.32 4.10
CA PRO A 37 -10.86 7.65 2.99
C PRO A 37 -10.22 8.05 1.66
N ASP A 38 -8.95 7.78 1.51
CA ASP A 38 -8.15 8.13 0.34
C ASP A 38 -7.68 6.88 -0.44
N MET A 39 -6.74 7.06 -1.34
CA MET A 39 -6.16 5.98 -2.12
C MET A 39 -5.28 5.04 -1.31
N SER A 40 -4.84 5.44 -0.13
CA SER A 40 -3.83 4.74 0.67
C SER A 40 -4.36 3.68 1.64
N HIS A 41 -5.64 3.32 1.62
CA HIS A 41 -6.30 2.45 2.60
C HIS A 41 -5.49 1.25 3.13
N GLY A 42 -4.80 0.53 2.30
CA GLY A 42 -3.97 -0.59 2.69
C GLY A 42 -2.57 -0.52 2.07
N ARG A 43 -2.43 0.26 1.03
CA ARG A 43 -1.25 0.34 0.17
C ARG A 43 -1.05 1.76 -0.36
N ILE A 44 0.17 2.28 -0.32
CA ILE A 44 0.52 3.54 -0.98
C ILE A 44 1.04 3.25 -2.39
N SER A 45 1.94 2.30 -2.56
CA SER A 45 2.51 1.94 -3.85
C SER A 45 2.67 0.43 -4.01
N THR A 46 3.22 -0.03 -5.12
CA THR A 46 3.33 -1.46 -5.46
C THR A 46 4.05 -2.30 -4.41
N LEU A 47 5.01 -1.73 -3.68
CA LEU A 47 5.83 -2.42 -2.67
C LEU A 47 5.58 -1.93 -1.24
N THR A 48 4.79 -0.87 -1.06
CA THR A 48 4.57 -0.29 0.27
C THR A 48 3.11 -0.41 0.70
N LYS A 49 2.89 -1.22 1.74
CA LYS A 49 1.63 -1.25 2.48
C LYS A 49 1.67 -0.17 3.56
N SER A 50 0.55 0.51 3.80
CA SER A 50 0.51 1.66 4.72
C SER A 50 -0.08 1.33 6.07
N TYR A 51 -1.18 0.57 6.10
CA TYR A 51 -1.96 0.34 7.31
C TYR A 51 -2.80 -0.93 7.22
N VAL A 52 -3.82 -1.06 8.08
CA VAL A 52 -4.77 -2.17 8.12
C VAL A 52 -6.09 -1.76 7.47
N LEU A 53 -6.78 -2.73 6.89
CA LEU A 53 -8.11 -2.53 6.32
C LEU A 53 -9.17 -2.26 7.39
N SER A 54 -10.22 -1.55 7.03
CA SER A 54 -11.40 -1.36 7.88
C SER A 54 -12.06 -2.69 8.21
N PRO A 55 -12.72 -2.82 9.38
CA PRO A 55 -13.45 -4.04 9.72
C PRO A 55 -14.48 -4.43 8.65
N PHE A 56 -14.48 -5.71 8.28
CA PHE A 56 -15.39 -6.29 7.28
C PHE A 56 -15.25 -5.71 5.86
N SER A 57 -14.17 -4.98 5.58
CA SER A 57 -13.76 -4.68 4.22
C SER A 57 -12.90 -5.80 3.67
N PHE A 58 -12.98 -5.97 2.34
CA PHE A 58 -12.22 -6.96 1.59
C PHE A 58 -11.47 -6.26 0.48
N GLU A 59 -10.28 -6.76 0.18
CA GLU A 59 -9.50 -6.36 -0.97
C GLU A 59 -9.06 -7.60 -1.75
N LEU A 60 -9.31 -7.59 -3.06
CA LEU A 60 -8.80 -8.57 -3.99
C LEU A 60 -7.69 -7.92 -4.78
N GLU A 61 -6.51 -8.53 -4.78
CA GLU A 61 -5.37 -8.04 -5.53
C GLU A 61 -4.89 -9.05 -6.57
N ALA A 62 -4.53 -8.54 -7.74
CA ALA A 62 -3.78 -9.25 -8.75
C ALA A 62 -2.47 -8.51 -9.02
N GLY A 63 -1.35 -9.10 -8.61
CA GLY A 63 -0.03 -8.54 -8.72
C GLY A 63 0.80 -9.20 -9.83
N TYR A 64 1.59 -8.41 -10.51
CA TYR A 64 2.59 -8.85 -11.48
C TYR A 64 3.95 -8.25 -11.11
N GLU A 65 4.99 -9.06 -11.17
CA GLU A 65 6.38 -8.65 -11.08
C GLU A 65 7.15 -9.26 -12.25
N GLY A 66 7.75 -8.40 -13.07
CA GLY A 66 8.67 -8.80 -14.14
C GLY A 66 10.08 -8.32 -13.83
N ALA A 67 11.08 -9.18 -13.94
CA ALA A 67 12.47 -8.83 -13.73
C ALA A 67 13.33 -9.18 -14.94
N VAL A 68 14.08 -8.18 -15.43
CA VAL A 68 15.07 -8.32 -16.50
C VAL A 68 16.45 -8.17 -15.89
N PHE A 69 17.23 -9.23 -15.93
CA PHE A 69 18.58 -9.25 -15.38
C PHE A 69 19.61 -8.73 -16.40
N ARG A 70 20.72 -8.16 -15.92
CA ARG A 70 21.85 -7.78 -16.79
C ARG A 70 22.47 -8.98 -17.50
N HIS A 71 22.46 -10.10 -16.80
CA HIS A 71 22.93 -11.40 -17.29
C HIS A 71 21.95 -12.46 -16.85
N GLY A 72 21.44 -13.28 -17.77
CA GLY A 72 20.49 -14.35 -17.49
C GLY A 72 19.12 -14.15 -18.15
N LEU A 73 18.22 -15.04 -17.85
CA LEU A 73 16.86 -15.05 -18.38
C LEU A 73 15.94 -14.16 -17.52
N PRO A 74 14.94 -13.51 -18.12
CA PRO A 74 13.95 -12.78 -17.34
C PRO A 74 13.11 -13.73 -16.48
N SER A 75 12.58 -13.19 -15.39
CA SER A 75 11.60 -13.88 -14.54
C SER A 75 10.32 -13.10 -14.44
N GLN A 76 9.22 -13.80 -14.20
CA GLN A 76 7.91 -13.22 -13.98
C GLN A 76 7.27 -13.91 -12.79
N LEU A 77 6.57 -13.13 -11.96
CA LEU A 77 5.83 -13.60 -10.82
C LEU A 77 4.41 -13.00 -10.87
N PHE A 78 3.43 -13.86 -10.74
CA PHE A 78 2.02 -13.48 -10.61
C PHE A 78 1.55 -13.78 -9.20
N ARG A 79 0.84 -12.84 -8.58
CA ARG A 79 0.26 -12.96 -7.25
C ARG A 79 -1.24 -12.72 -7.32
N GLN A 80 -1.99 -13.51 -6.56
CA GLN A 80 -3.40 -13.27 -6.31
C GLN A 80 -3.59 -13.28 -4.81
N GLU A 81 -4.15 -12.22 -4.28
CA GLU A 81 -4.30 -12.01 -2.85
C GLU A 81 -5.74 -11.63 -2.49
N ILE A 82 -6.21 -12.13 -1.37
CA ILE A 82 -7.45 -11.71 -0.74
C ILE A 82 -7.10 -11.27 0.67
N GLU A 83 -7.42 -10.02 1.00
CA GLU A 83 -7.30 -9.47 2.34
C GLU A 83 -8.69 -9.21 2.95
N MET A 84 -8.80 -9.32 4.25
CA MET A 84 -10.00 -8.98 5.02
C MET A 84 -9.63 -8.20 6.27
N GLY A 85 -10.25 -7.04 6.44
CA GLY A 85 -10.19 -6.27 7.67
C GLY A 85 -11.03 -6.91 8.77
N LEU A 86 -10.45 -7.06 9.96
CA LEU A 86 -11.08 -7.59 11.15
C LEU A 86 -11.23 -6.51 12.24
N PRO A 87 -12.15 -6.69 13.21
CA PRO A 87 -12.17 -5.85 14.40
C PRO A 87 -10.82 -5.81 15.13
N ALA A 88 -10.64 -4.81 16.00
CA ALA A 88 -9.42 -4.61 16.79
C ALA A 88 -8.14 -4.32 15.99
N ARG A 89 -8.26 -3.63 14.86
CA ARG A 89 -7.13 -3.16 14.03
C ARG A 89 -6.29 -4.29 13.44
N PHE A 90 -6.94 -5.32 12.98
CA PHE A 90 -6.29 -6.49 12.41
C PHE A 90 -6.74 -6.71 10.96
N THR A 91 -5.82 -7.12 10.10
CA THR A 91 -6.08 -7.58 8.73
C THR A 91 -5.50 -8.98 8.58
N VAL A 92 -6.21 -9.85 7.91
CA VAL A 92 -5.70 -11.15 7.47
C VAL A 92 -5.70 -11.21 5.96
N GLY A 93 -4.69 -11.85 5.40
CA GLY A 93 -4.54 -12.05 3.96
C GLY A 93 -4.14 -13.47 3.63
N VAL A 94 -4.54 -13.91 2.45
CA VAL A 94 -4.06 -15.14 1.83
C VAL A 94 -3.67 -14.84 0.39
N GLN A 95 -2.50 -15.33 -0.03
CA GLN A 95 -1.94 -15.07 -1.33
C GLN A 95 -1.46 -16.36 -1.98
N ASN A 96 -1.74 -16.50 -3.28
CA ASN A 96 -1.16 -17.52 -4.15
C ASN A 96 -0.11 -16.91 -5.07
N GLN A 97 0.96 -17.65 -5.37
CA GLN A 97 2.05 -17.21 -6.22
C GLN A 97 2.32 -18.23 -7.35
N VAL A 98 2.48 -17.69 -8.55
CA VAL A 98 2.82 -18.45 -9.76
C VAL A 98 4.05 -17.82 -10.41
N ASP A 99 5.13 -18.59 -10.50
CA ASP A 99 6.38 -18.19 -11.14
C ASP A 99 6.42 -18.65 -12.59
N HIS A 100 6.93 -17.79 -13.46
CA HIS A 100 7.30 -18.14 -14.82
C HIS A 100 8.78 -17.81 -15.05
N PHE A 101 9.58 -18.84 -15.27
CA PHE A 101 11.02 -18.72 -15.51
C PHE A 101 11.50 -19.75 -16.54
N ALA A 102 12.33 -19.32 -17.50
CA ALA A 102 12.92 -20.17 -18.54
C ALA A 102 11.89 -20.99 -19.36
N GLY A 103 10.68 -20.46 -19.56
CA GLY A 103 9.61 -21.15 -20.29
C GLY A 103 8.81 -22.15 -19.47
N ASP A 104 9.12 -22.31 -18.20
CA ASP A 104 8.38 -23.14 -17.25
C ASP A 104 7.49 -22.27 -16.36
N THR A 105 6.25 -22.73 -16.12
CA THR A 105 5.28 -22.06 -15.24
C THR A 105 4.89 -23.02 -14.12
N ARG A 106 5.02 -22.55 -12.88
CA ARG A 106 4.72 -23.37 -11.71
C ARG A 106 4.11 -22.53 -10.57
N GLU A 107 3.24 -23.15 -9.81
CA GLU A 107 2.81 -22.61 -8.53
C GLU A 107 3.99 -22.69 -7.55
N SER A 108 4.44 -21.53 -7.07
CA SER A 108 5.67 -21.45 -6.26
C SER A 108 5.40 -21.34 -4.79
N GLY A 109 4.24 -20.81 -4.37
CA GLY A 109 3.94 -20.66 -2.97
C GLY A 109 2.52 -20.21 -2.66
N PHE A 110 2.13 -20.50 -1.43
CA PHE A 110 0.92 -20.00 -0.79
C PHE A 110 1.32 -19.25 0.49
N THR A 111 0.84 -18.01 0.68
CA THR A 111 1.20 -17.17 1.81
C THR A 111 -0.02 -16.87 2.66
N ILE A 112 0.16 -16.86 3.96
CA ILE A 112 -0.80 -16.33 4.93
C ILE A 112 -0.15 -15.11 5.57
N GLU A 113 -0.87 -13.99 5.60
CA GLU A 113 -0.45 -12.73 6.22
C GLU A 113 -1.39 -12.37 7.38
N GLY A 114 -0.79 -11.81 8.43
CA GLY A 114 -1.50 -11.10 9.50
C GLY A 114 -0.88 -9.72 9.71
N ARG A 115 -1.70 -8.68 9.69
CA ARG A 115 -1.27 -7.29 9.90
C ARG A 115 -2.00 -6.68 11.08
N TYR A 116 -1.29 -5.96 11.95
CA TYR A 116 -1.84 -5.33 13.14
C TYR A 116 -1.37 -3.90 13.27
N ALA A 117 -2.31 -2.95 13.32
CA ALA A 117 -1.99 -1.56 13.62
C ALA A 117 -1.85 -1.34 15.13
N LEU A 118 -0.70 -0.81 15.55
CA LEU A 118 -0.39 -0.62 16.97
C LEU A 118 -1.32 0.38 17.65
N VAL A 119 -1.78 1.38 16.90
CA VAL A 119 -2.71 2.42 17.35
C VAL A 119 -3.72 2.74 16.24
N ASN A 120 -4.72 3.53 16.54
CA ASN A 120 -5.57 4.12 15.51
C ASN A 120 -4.80 5.18 14.71
N TRP A 121 -5.18 5.38 13.46
CA TRP A 121 -4.56 6.36 12.56
C TRP A 121 -4.41 7.74 13.21
N ASN A 122 -3.29 8.39 13.00
CA ASN A 122 -2.94 9.72 13.56
C ASN A 122 -2.89 9.82 15.09
N LYS A 123 -2.87 8.70 15.84
CA LYS A 123 -2.68 8.72 17.29
C LYS A 123 -1.20 8.68 17.71
N LEU A 124 -0.35 8.11 16.88
CA LEU A 124 1.11 8.19 17.02
C LEU A 124 1.71 8.68 15.69
N PRO A 125 2.85 9.37 15.75
CA PRO A 125 3.60 9.69 14.53
C PRO A 125 3.90 8.43 13.72
N LEU A 126 3.87 8.54 12.39
CA LEU A 126 4.20 7.49 11.45
C LEU A 126 3.26 6.28 11.45
N ASN A 127 2.08 6.37 12.07
CA ASN A 127 1.02 5.35 12.01
C ASN A 127 1.54 3.91 12.02
N PRO A 128 2.28 3.47 13.06
CA PRO A 128 3.00 2.21 13.03
C PRO A 128 2.05 1.00 13.01
N ALA A 129 2.35 0.06 12.12
CA ALA A 129 1.72 -1.27 12.07
C ALA A 129 2.80 -2.35 11.91
N ILE A 130 2.49 -3.56 12.29
CA ILE A 130 3.35 -4.74 12.10
C ILE A 130 2.66 -5.74 11.18
N SER A 131 3.44 -6.41 10.34
CA SER A 131 3.00 -7.51 9.49
C SER A 131 3.84 -8.74 9.79
N ALA A 132 3.19 -9.90 9.75
CA ALA A 132 3.82 -11.19 9.80
C ALA A 132 3.27 -12.06 8.68
N GLU A 133 4.16 -12.64 7.89
CA GLU A 133 3.82 -13.51 6.78
C GLU A 133 4.49 -14.88 6.95
N TYR A 134 3.77 -15.94 6.57
CA TYR A 134 4.31 -17.26 6.39
C TYR A 134 3.95 -17.81 5.02
N ARG A 135 4.98 -18.14 4.24
CA ARG A 135 4.85 -18.70 2.91
C ARG A 135 5.20 -20.20 2.92
N PHE A 136 4.28 -20.99 2.42
CA PHE A 136 4.47 -22.41 2.13
C PHE A 136 5.06 -22.56 0.73
N GLY A 137 6.19 -23.23 0.61
CA GLY A 137 6.79 -23.57 -0.67
C GLY A 137 6.05 -24.75 -1.31
N LEU A 138 5.41 -24.57 -2.46
CA LEU A 138 4.57 -25.59 -3.09
C LEU A 138 5.27 -26.36 -4.20
N SER A 139 6.34 -25.82 -4.79
CA SER A 139 7.07 -26.51 -5.86
C SER A 139 8.35 -27.16 -5.36
N ASN A 140 8.82 -28.18 -6.09
CA ASN A 140 10.10 -28.83 -5.80
C ASN A 140 11.24 -27.79 -5.84
N GLY A 141 11.95 -27.64 -4.72
CA GLY A 141 13.02 -26.66 -4.55
C GLY A 141 12.58 -25.32 -3.96
N SER A 142 11.29 -25.07 -3.77
CA SER A 142 10.79 -23.94 -2.97
C SER A 142 10.86 -24.32 -1.49
N SER A 143 11.39 -23.39 -0.68
CA SER A 143 11.40 -23.52 0.79
C SER A 143 10.28 -22.72 1.41
N ASP A 144 9.81 -23.16 2.56
CA ASP A 144 8.97 -22.33 3.42
C ASP A 144 9.75 -21.11 3.88
N SER A 145 9.07 -19.99 4.07
CA SER A 145 9.70 -18.77 4.58
C SER A 145 8.76 -18.00 5.49
N GLY A 146 9.33 -17.21 6.39
CA GLY A 146 8.61 -16.26 7.21
C GLY A 146 9.19 -14.86 7.05
N GLU A 147 8.32 -13.86 7.09
CA GLU A 147 8.71 -12.45 7.08
C GLU A 147 8.02 -11.72 8.23
N LEU A 148 8.75 -10.80 8.84
CA LEU A 148 8.23 -9.81 9.78
C LEU A 148 8.54 -8.43 9.22
N ALA A 149 7.55 -7.54 9.21
CA ALA A 149 7.71 -6.18 8.76
C ALA A 149 7.14 -5.16 9.75
N LEU A 150 7.81 -4.01 9.83
CA LEU A 150 7.30 -2.78 10.42
C LEU A 150 6.85 -1.87 9.29
N LEU A 151 5.59 -1.48 9.30
CA LEU A 151 4.98 -0.56 8.36
C LEU A 151 4.86 0.79 9.04
N ILE A 152 5.35 1.83 8.38
CA ILE A 152 5.22 3.21 8.84
C ILE A 152 4.78 4.09 7.67
N SER A 153 3.89 5.03 7.96
CA SER A 153 3.32 5.93 6.95
C SER A 153 2.97 7.28 7.54
N HIS A 154 2.97 8.31 6.70
CA HIS A 154 2.65 9.66 7.13
C HIS A 154 2.12 10.48 5.96
N ASP A 155 1.05 11.23 6.22
CA ASP A 155 0.49 12.19 5.29
C ASP A 155 1.06 13.57 5.62
N PHE A 156 1.81 14.12 4.68
CA PHE A 156 2.34 15.47 4.80
C PHE A 156 1.32 16.50 4.29
N PRO A 157 1.48 17.80 4.63
CA PRO A 157 0.71 18.86 4.00
C PRO A 157 0.77 18.78 2.47
N HIS A 158 -0.27 19.24 1.80
CA HIS A 158 -0.44 19.22 0.34
C HIS A 158 -0.68 17.83 -0.25
N LEU A 159 -1.27 16.92 0.52
CA LEU A 159 -1.64 15.57 0.08
C LEU A 159 -0.42 14.74 -0.37
N ILE A 160 0.73 14.98 0.22
CA ILE A 160 1.92 14.17 -0.02
C ILE A 160 1.86 12.96 0.89
N GLU A 161 1.78 11.78 0.33
CA GLU A 161 1.79 10.52 1.05
C GLU A 161 3.18 9.91 1.07
N TRP A 162 3.58 9.36 2.19
CA TRP A 162 4.84 8.64 2.34
C TRP A 162 4.63 7.37 3.16
N ALA A 163 5.22 6.27 2.71
CA ALA A 163 5.30 5.05 3.49
C ALA A 163 6.67 4.39 3.38
N MET A 164 6.99 3.59 4.40
CA MET A 164 8.17 2.74 4.44
C MET A 164 7.86 1.44 5.16
N ASN A 165 8.21 0.33 4.53
CA ASN A 165 8.11 -1.01 5.08
C ASN A 165 9.52 -1.54 5.34
N ILE A 166 9.84 -1.84 6.58
CA ILE A 166 11.14 -2.40 7.00
C ILE A 166 10.90 -3.86 7.33
N PHE A 167 11.61 -4.78 6.70
CA PHE A 167 11.35 -6.20 6.85
C PHE A 167 12.60 -7.02 7.15
N VAL A 168 12.37 -8.18 7.76
CA VAL A 168 13.31 -9.29 7.85
C VAL A 168 12.60 -10.58 7.46
N ALA A 169 13.20 -11.34 6.54
CA ALA A 169 12.66 -12.60 6.05
C ALA A 169 13.69 -13.73 6.22
N ARG A 170 13.19 -14.93 6.47
CA ARG A 170 14.02 -16.13 6.62
C ARG A 170 13.37 -17.33 5.93
N GLU A 171 14.18 -18.06 5.17
CA GLU A 171 13.82 -19.38 4.65
C GLU A 171 14.12 -20.48 5.68
N PHE A 172 13.21 -21.45 5.81
CA PHE A 172 13.28 -22.49 6.83
C PHE A 172 13.81 -23.83 6.29
N GLY A 173 13.97 -23.95 4.98
CA GLY A 173 14.47 -25.15 4.30
C GLY A 173 15.63 -24.84 3.37
N GLY A 174 16.24 -25.88 2.81
CA GLY A 174 17.32 -25.75 1.82
C GLY A 174 18.53 -25.00 2.37
N ARG A 175 18.94 -23.94 1.69
CA ARG A 175 20.13 -23.14 2.03
C ARG A 175 19.93 -22.17 3.20
N GLN A 176 18.73 -22.07 3.75
CA GLN A 176 18.39 -21.23 4.92
C GLN A 176 18.89 -19.79 4.76
N SER A 177 18.43 -19.10 3.73
CA SER A 177 18.78 -17.70 3.53
C SER A 177 18.05 -16.79 4.52
N THR A 178 18.73 -15.72 4.89
CA THR A 178 18.11 -14.61 5.66
C THR A 178 18.30 -13.33 4.88
N SER A 179 17.25 -12.56 4.74
CA SER A 179 17.28 -11.24 4.12
C SER A 179 16.64 -10.20 5.00
N ALA A 180 17.11 -8.97 4.87
CA ALA A 180 16.52 -7.80 5.51
C ALA A 180 16.55 -6.62 4.53
N GLY A 181 15.63 -5.70 4.67
CA GLY A 181 15.59 -4.55 3.79
C GLY A 181 14.46 -3.60 4.11
N PHE A 182 14.23 -2.71 3.17
CA PHE A 182 13.09 -1.82 3.21
C PHE A 182 12.59 -1.50 1.80
N ALA A 183 11.32 -1.18 1.70
CA ALA A 183 10.71 -0.49 0.57
C ALA A 183 10.14 0.83 1.07
N GLN A 184 10.24 1.89 0.28
CA GLN A 184 9.62 3.17 0.60
C GLN A 184 9.08 3.84 -0.65
N SER A 185 8.00 4.59 -0.50
CA SER A 185 7.39 5.39 -1.55
C SER A 185 7.01 6.76 -1.04
N ILE A 186 6.98 7.71 -1.97
CA ILE A 186 6.40 9.03 -1.78
C ILE A 186 5.55 9.35 -3.00
N GLU A 187 4.30 9.73 -2.79
CA GLU A 187 3.33 10.00 -3.84
C GLU A 187 2.65 11.35 -3.63
N VAL A 188 2.21 11.95 -4.73
CA VAL A 188 1.47 13.21 -4.76
C VAL A 188 0.34 13.12 -5.78
N PRO A 189 -0.86 13.62 -5.47
CA PRO A 189 -1.96 13.66 -6.41
C PRO A 189 -1.69 14.67 -7.53
N VAL A 190 -1.96 14.27 -8.77
CA VAL A 190 -1.80 15.12 -9.96
C VAL A 190 -3.11 15.52 -10.61
N LEU A 191 -4.21 14.82 -10.33
CA LEU A 191 -5.56 15.16 -10.75
C LEU A 191 -6.41 15.50 -9.53
N LEU A 192 -6.46 16.79 -9.21
CA LEU A 192 -7.33 17.37 -8.19
C LEU A 192 -8.65 17.85 -8.84
N PRO A 193 -9.76 17.84 -8.12
CA PRO A 193 -9.93 17.58 -6.69
C PRO A 193 -10.21 16.10 -6.34
N GLU A 194 -10.24 15.19 -7.29
CA GLU A 194 -10.75 13.83 -7.10
C GLU A 194 -9.65 12.82 -6.70
N GLU A 195 -8.39 13.26 -6.59
CA GLU A 195 -7.24 12.41 -6.20
C GLU A 195 -7.20 11.05 -6.91
N LYS A 196 -7.68 11.03 -8.16
CA LYS A 196 -7.80 9.79 -8.94
C LYS A 196 -6.49 9.29 -9.52
N LEU A 197 -5.49 10.16 -9.57
CA LEU A 197 -4.19 9.84 -10.13
C LEU A 197 -3.10 10.43 -9.26
N GLU A 198 -2.21 9.59 -8.80
CA GLU A 198 -1.02 9.95 -8.06
C GLU A 198 0.22 9.52 -8.81
N VAL A 199 1.28 10.28 -8.64
CA VAL A 199 2.60 9.97 -9.17
C VAL A 199 3.63 10.16 -8.08
N GLY A 200 4.69 9.38 -8.14
CA GLY A 200 5.69 9.42 -7.10
C GLY A 200 6.99 8.73 -7.45
N LEU A 201 7.74 8.42 -6.42
CA LEU A 201 8.96 7.64 -6.49
C LEU A 201 8.88 6.48 -5.49
N GLU A 202 9.30 5.32 -5.93
CA GLU A 202 9.43 4.13 -5.12
C GLU A 202 10.86 3.62 -5.15
N MET A 203 11.34 3.16 -3.99
CA MET A 203 12.68 2.63 -3.81
C MET A 203 12.61 1.37 -2.96
N GLN A 204 13.40 0.36 -3.31
CA GLN A 204 13.64 -0.79 -2.45
C GLN A 204 15.13 -1.00 -2.21
N TYR A 205 15.43 -1.48 -1.01
CA TYR A 205 16.73 -2.01 -0.61
C TYR A 205 16.55 -3.39 -0.02
N ARG A 206 17.34 -4.34 -0.48
CA ARG A 206 17.38 -5.69 0.11
C ARG A 206 18.84 -6.11 0.31
N SER A 207 19.10 -6.68 1.46
CA SER A 207 20.39 -7.31 1.80
C SER A 207 20.11 -8.71 2.27
N GLY A 208 20.79 -9.70 1.72
CA GLY A 208 20.57 -11.10 2.11
C GLY A 208 21.75 -11.98 1.74
N GLY A 209 21.84 -13.13 2.37
CA GLY A 209 22.87 -14.13 2.14
C GLY A 209 22.51 -15.47 2.75
N GLU A 210 23.17 -16.53 2.30
CA GLU A 210 23.02 -17.85 2.86
C GLU A 210 23.62 -17.92 4.28
N THR A 211 22.86 -18.45 5.22
CA THR A 211 23.28 -18.60 6.62
C THR A 211 24.35 -19.67 6.78
N THR A 212 24.45 -20.63 5.86
CA THR A 212 25.29 -21.82 5.95
C THR A 212 26.48 -21.85 4.96
N GLY A 213 26.60 -20.86 4.07
CA GLY A 213 27.60 -20.80 3.00
C GLY A 213 28.61 -19.65 3.15
N ARG A 214 29.77 -19.82 2.48
CA ARG A 214 30.83 -18.80 2.38
C ARG A 214 30.51 -17.67 1.37
N GLU A 215 29.35 -17.67 0.75
CA GLU A 215 28.95 -16.64 -0.18
C GLU A 215 28.54 -15.38 0.60
N GLY A 216 29.15 -14.26 0.25
CA GLY A 216 28.96 -12.99 0.93
C GLY A 216 27.52 -12.46 0.80
N THR A 217 27.18 -11.56 1.70
CA THR A 217 25.89 -10.86 1.68
C THR A 217 25.74 -10.05 0.38
N THR A 218 24.69 -10.36 -0.39
CA THR A 218 24.33 -9.56 -1.56
C THR A 218 23.52 -8.34 -1.14
N LYS A 219 23.75 -7.21 -1.79
CA LYS A 219 23.01 -5.97 -1.54
C LYS A 219 22.40 -5.48 -2.85
N GLY A 220 21.09 -5.29 -2.83
CA GLY A 220 20.31 -4.82 -3.97
C GLY A 220 19.64 -3.49 -3.67
N VAL A 221 19.72 -2.55 -4.60
CA VAL A 221 18.98 -1.27 -4.59
C VAL A 221 18.28 -1.11 -5.92
N ALA A 222 17.02 -0.77 -5.91
CA ALA A 222 16.27 -0.36 -7.08
C ALA A 222 15.44 0.88 -6.76
N ILE A 223 15.28 1.78 -7.74
CA ILE A 223 14.49 3.00 -7.61
C ILE A 223 13.82 3.30 -8.94
N GLY A 224 12.64 3.89 -8.91
CA GLY A 224 11.92 4.31 -10.09
C GLY A 224 10.68 5.12 -9.79
N PRO A 225 10.01 5.61 -10.84
CA PRO A 225 8.73 6.27 -10.69
C PRO A 225 7.65 5.27 -10.26
N THR A 226 6.62 5.77 -9.60
CA THR A 226 5.39 5.05 -9.31
C THR A 226 4.19 5.85 -9.78
N LEU A 227 3.13 5.15 -10.14
CA LEU A 227 1.86 5.71 -10.55
C LEU A 227 0.76 4.90 -9.91
N ALA A 228 -0.17 5.57 -9.23
CA ALA A 228 -1.40 4.99 -8.72
C ALA A 228 -2.60 5.64 -9.41
N TRP A 229 -3.49 4.83 -9.98
CA TRP A 229 -4.69 5.29 -10.67
C TRP A 229 -5.93 4.63 -10.11
N ARG A 230 -6.89 5.45 -9.67
CA ARG A 230 -8.15 5.03 -9.09
C ARG A 230 -9.34 5.50 -9.93
N PRO A 231 -9.72 4.75 -10.98
CA PRO A 231 -10.84 5.14 -11.86
C PRO A 231 -12.18 5.19 -11.13
N THR A 232 -12.33 4.38 -10.08
CA THR A 232 -13.52 4.35 -9.20
C THR A 232 -13.10 4.17 -7.75
N LYS A 233 -13.99 4.42 -6.79
CA LYS A 233 -13.76 4.22 -5.36
C LYS A 233 -13.38 2.76 -4.97
N LYS A 234 -13.64 1.80 -5.86
CA LYS A 234 -13.43 0.36 -5.60
C LYS A 234 -12.26 -0.22 -6.38
N VAL A 235 -11.77 0.47 -7.38
CA VAL A 235 -10.76 -0.05 -8.31
C VAL A 235 -9.54 0.83 -8.26
N ARG A 236 -8.39 0.21 -8.04
CA ARG A 236 -7.08 0.85 -8.05
C ARG A 236 -6.12 0.05 -8.94
N PHE A 237 -5.24 0.75 -9.61
CA PHE A 237 -4.16 0.21 -10.41
C PHE A 237 -2.86 0.94 -10.07
N ASP A 238 -1.83 0.20 -9.68
CA ASP A 238 -0.50 0.71 -9.38
C ASP A 238 0.51 0.17 -10.37
N LEU A 239 1.50 1.00 -10.73
CA LEU A 239 2.57 0.62 -11.65
C LEU A 239 3.88 1.28 -11.21
N SER A 240 4.92 0.47 -10.99
CA SER A 240 6.26 0.93 -10.60
C SER A 240 7.35 0.23 -11.40
N PRO A 241 7.87 0.84 -12.46
CA PRO A 241 9.10 0.38 -13.11
C PRO A 241 10.32 0.87 -12.33
N LEU A 242 11.08 -0.05 -11.73
CA LEU A 242 12.27 0.24 -10.94
C LEU A 242 13.55 -0.14 -11.69
N ILE A 243 14.53 0.73 -11.67
CA ILE A 243 15.87 0.51 -12.24
C ILE A 243 16.80 0.03 -11.14
N GLY A 244 17.47 -1.09 -11.37
CA GLY A 244 18.46 -1.63 -10.44
C GLY A 244 19.75 -0.81 -10.43
N CYS A 245 20.17 -0.37 -9.26
CA CYS A 245 21.34 0.48 -9.05
C CYS A 245 22.61 -0.28 -8.68
N THR A 246 22.50 -1.60 -8.43
CA THR A 246 23.63 -2.46 -8.06
C THR A 246 23.72 -3.68 -8.98
N ASP A 247 24.87 -4.34 -9.00
CA ASP A 247 25.10 -5.51 -9.88
C ASP A 247 24.23 -6.72 -9.50
N HIS A 248 23.84 -6.83 -8.25
CA HIS A 248 22.98 -7.90 -7.72
C HIS A 248 21.49 -7.61 -7.88
N THR A 249 21.12 -6.46 -8.42
CA THR A 249 19.71 -6.11 -8.68
C THR A 249 19.40 -6.31 -10.17
N PRO A 250 18.22 -6.80 -10.54
CA PRO A 250 17.79 -6.82 -11.94
C PRO A 250 17.97 -5.44 -12.57
N ALA A 251 18.33 -5.38 -13.84
CA ALA A 251 18.52 -4.11 -14.56
C ALA A 251 17.22 -3.31 -14.57
N LEU A 252 16.10 -4.00 -14.72
CA LEU A 252 14.74 -3.44 -14.66
C LEU A 252 13.83 -4.41 -13.91
N GLN A 253 13.02 -3.89 -13.00
CA GLN A 253 11.90 -4.59 -12.40
C GLN A 253 10.62 -3.79 -12.70
N VAL A 254 9.55 -4.46 -13.06
CA VAL A 254 8.26 -3.82 -13.30
C VAL A 254 7.26 -4.46 -12.35
N PHE A 255 6.69 -3.67 -11.48
CA PHE A 255 5.61 -4.08 -10.58
C PHE A 255 4.31 -3.46 -11.06
N ALA A 256 3.26 -4.27 -11.13
CA ALA A 256 1.92 -3.81 -11.41
C ALA A 256 0.96 -4.50 -10.45
N VAL A 257 0.04 -3.76 -9.86
CA VAL A 257 -0.98 -4.26 -8.95
C VAL A 257 -2.33 -3.72 -9.38
N PHE A 258 -3.29 -4.61 -9.48
CA PHE A 258 -4.70 -4.29 -9.65
C PHE A 258 -5.44 -4.68 -8.39
N SER A 259 -6.18 -3.75 -7.77
CA SER A 259 -6.93 -3.97 -6.55
C SER A 259 -8.40 -3.68 -6.75
N LEU A 260 -9.24 -4.48 -6.10
CA LEU A 260 -10.69 -4.31 -6.03
C LEU A 260 -11.13 -4.37 -4.57
N SER A 261 -11.61 -3.24 -4.04
CA SER A 261 -12.06 -3.12 -2.66
C SER A 261 -13.59 -3.18 -2.56
N PHE A 262 -14.11 -3.86 -1.54
CA PHE A 262 -15.55 -3.96 -1.29
C PHE A 262 -15.83 -4.26 0.20
N GLY A 263 -17.10 -4.09 0.62
CA GLY A 263 -17.47 -4.23 2.03
C GLY A 263 -17.11 -2.99 2.85
N GLY A 264 -16.88 -3.17 4.13
CA GLY A 264 -16.62 -2.12 5.10
C GLY A 264 -17.85 -1.74 5.92
N PRO A 265 -17.73 -0.86 6.92
CA PRO A 265 -18.82 -0.43 7.75
C PRO A 265 -19.92 0.27 6.91
N VAL A 266 -21.16 -0.15 7.09
CA VAL A 266 -22.31 0.48 6.44
C VAL A 266 -22.54 1.85 7.10
N ALA A 267 -22.82 2.88 6.30
CA ALA A 267 -23.19 4.20 6.80
C ALA A 267 -24.39 4.10 7.76
N GLY A 268 -24.19 4.32 9.04
CA GLY A 268 -25.20 4.18 10.10
C GLY A 268 -24.73 3.42 11.33
N ASP A 269 -23.70 2.58 11.19
CA ASP A 269 -23.21 1.75 12.31
C ASP A 269 -22.07 2.41 13.11
N VAL A 270 -21.56 3.56 12.66
CA VAL A 270 -20.57 4.33 13.40
C VAL A 270 -21.28 5.37 14.26
N GLU A 271 -21.65 5.00 15.48
CA GLU A 271 -21.92 6.00 16.52
C GLU A 271 -20.63 6.79 16.77
N ILE A 272 -20.54 7.97 16.16
CA ILE A 272 -19.49 8.92 16.52
C ILE A 272 -19.76 9.33 17.97
N PRO A 273 -18.88 9.01 18.94
CA PRO A 273 -19.09 9.40 20.33
C PRO A 273 -19.36 10.90 20.40
N ALA A 274 -20.39 11.29 21.14
CA ALA A 274 -20.83 12.67 21.28
C ALA A 274 -19.71 13.64 21.78
N SER A 275 -18.60 13.10 22.29
CA SER A 275 -17.41 13.85 22.71
C SER A 275 -16.58 14.42 21.56
N ALA A 276 -16.80 14.03 20.30
CA ALA A 276 -16.09 14.59 19.14
C ALA A 276 -16.80 15.80 18.51
N ARG A 277 -17.96 16.20 19.01
CA ARG A 277 -18.74 17.36 18.51
C ARG A 277 -18.50 18.64 19.32
N GLY A 278 -17.39 18.81 19.96
CA GLY A 278 -17.15 19.97 20.80
C GLY A 278 -15.83 20.67 20.52
N HIS A 279 -15.94 21.80 19.96
CA HIS A 279 -15.14 23.03 19.92
C HIS A 279 -14.48 23.36 18.62
#